data_6e7e35e2e21960c50f62eafc6d4e15e9
#
_entry.id   6e7e35e2e21960c50f62eafc6d4e15e9
#
_cell.length_a   1.000
_cell.length_b   1.000
_cell.length_c   1.000
_cell.angle_alpha   90.00
_cell.angle_beta   90.00
_cell.angle_gamma   90.00
#
_symmetry.space_group_name_H-M   'P 1'
#
loop_
_entity.id
_entity.type
_entity.pdbx_description
1 polymer ?
#
loop_
_entity_poly.entity_id
_entity_poly.type
_entity_poly.pdbx_seq_one_letter_code
_entity_poly.pdbx_strand_id
1 'polypeptide(L)'
;MAPIRKSLLCCVFLLVLAVIPSVQLFAWGNDSLVPAGQHYLEMRGRILKSQGQQRDEEKIPLDSAVVAVLNEGGKTIWAGLTDSKGRLNIRLPLGKKFTMSFTKKGFVKKLISIDTHIIGEAEKNFDFTYDIDIFEKVEGLDVTALDSPVAKIAYKAYDKSFVYDVAYTNKINAALQKMYRDYYTLKKREEELNASDSIATKPAAKSTVPRKSVPYGQEKKPH
;
A
#
# COMPACT_ATOMS: atom_id res chain seq x y z
N MET A 1 -18.66 0.35 75.68
CA MET A 1 -17.84 1.31 74.93
C MET A 1 -17.39 0.64 73.62
N ALA A 2 -17.94 1.05 72.49
CA ALA A 2 -17.66 0.49 71.19
C ALA A 2 -16.33 0.96 70.62
N PRO A 3 -15.75 0.24 69.68
CA PRO A 3 -15.45 0.90 68.39
C PRO A 3 -15.85 0.05 67.17
N ILE A 4 -16.74 0.63 66.42
CA ILE A 4 -17.03 0.28 65.02
C ILE A 4 -16.28 1.25 64.17
N ARG A 5 -15.45 0.81 63.20
CA ARG A 5 -15.10 1.45 61.94
C ARG A 5 -13.91 0.77 61.24
N LYS A 6 -14.15 -0.36 60.60
CA LYS A 6 -13.27 -0.88 59.55
C LYS A 6 -14.13 -1.68 58.56
N SER A 7 -14.86 -1.00 57.67
CA SER A 7 -15.53 -1.70 56.57
C SER A 7 -16.08 -0.72 55.55
N LEU A 8 -15.23 0.20 55.03
CA LEU A 8 -15.66 1.10 53.98
C LEU A 8 -14.54 1.40 52.93
N LEU A 9 -13.55 0.52 52.85
CA LEU A 9 -12.44 0.72 51.90
C LEU A 9 -12.28 -0.39 50.85
N CYS A 10 -13.24 -1.30 50.78
CA CYS A 10 -13.15 -2.46 49.88
C CYS A 10 -14.08 -2.40 48.67
N CYS A 11 -14.95 -1.38 48.55
CA CYS A 11 -15.91 -1.30 47.45
C CYS A 11 -15.58 -0.30 46.32
N VAL A 12 -14.45 0.41 46.40
CA VAL A 12 -14.07 1.41 45.34
C VAL A 12 -13.09 0.83 44.31
N PHE A 13 -12.55 -0.36 44.54
CA PHE A 13 -11.53 -0.94 43.63
C PHE A 13 -12.08 -1.89 42.55
N LEU A 14 -13.41 -2.05 42.46
CA LEU A 14 -14.05 -3.04 41.56
C LEU A 14 -14.82 -2.42 40.38
N LEU A 15 -14.66 -1.14 40.10
CA LEU A 15 -15.42 -0.44 39.04
C LEU A 15 -14.58 0.23 37.96
N VAL A 16 -13.30 -0.15 37.78
CA VAL A 16 -12.42 0.40 36.74
C VAL A 16 -12.01 -0.65 35.71
N LEU A 17 -12.66 -1.79 35.65
CA LEU A 17 -12.29 -2.89 34.72
C LEU A 17 -13.39 -3.18 33.71
N ALA A 18 -13.87 -2.20 32.97
CA ALA A 18 -14.78 -2.45 31.85
C ALA A 18 -14.81 -1.34 30.79
N VAL A 19 -13.66 -0.82 30.35
CA VAL A 19 -13.56 -0.17 29.04
C VAL A 19 -12.36 -0.76 28.32
N ILE A 20 -12.44 -2.04 28.01
CA ILE A 20 -11.62 -2.62 26.94
C ILE A 20 -12.34 -2.20 25.67
N PRO A 21 -11.75 -1.32 24.82
CA PRO A 21 -12.30 -1.12 23.48
C PRO A 21 -12.30 -2.52 22.84
N SER A 22 -13.47 -2.97 22.44
CA SER A 22 -13.64 -4.19 21.65
C SER A 22 -12.80 -4.04 20.40
N VAL A 23 -11.58 -4.53 20.44
CA VAL A 23 -10.78 -4.81 19.25
C VAL A 23 -11.59 -5.88 18.52
N GLN A 24 -12.36 -5.43 17.54
CA GLN A 24 -13.00 -6.37 16.63
C GLN A 24 -11.84 -7.08 15.91
N LEU A 25 -11.60 -8.31 16.33
CA LEU A 25 -10.80 -9.27 15.58
C LEU A 25 -11.44 -9.41 14.23
N PHE A 26 -10.93 -8.67 13.23
CA PHE A 26 -11.27 -8.92 11.85
C PHE A 26 -10.86 -10.35 11.55
N ALA A 27 -11.84 -11.18 11.26
CA ALA A 27 -11.63 -12.55 10.84
C ALA A 27 -10.82 -12.51 9.52
N TRP A 28 -9.53 -12.78 9.61
CA TRP A 28 -8.66 -13.04 8.48
C TRP A 28 -9.05 -14.40 7.91
N GLY A 29 -9.65 -14.44 6.73
CA GLY A 29 -9.81 -15.72 6.08
C GLY A 29 -11.06 -16.04 5.27
N ASN A 30 -12.02 -15.14 5.13
CA ASN A 30 -13.09 -15.36 4.17
C ASN A 30 -12.95 -14.35 3.01
N ASP A 31 -12.56 -14.84 1.84
CA ASP A 31 -12.44 -14.05 0.60
C ASP A 31 -13.82 -13.61 0.05
N SER A 32 -14.87 -13.65 0.87
CA SER A 32 -16.22 -13.37 0.46
C SER A 32 -16.99 -12.57 1.51
N LEU A 33 -17.53 -11.43 1.05
CA LEU A 33 -18.56 -10.65 1.78
C LEU A 33 -19.98 -11.08 1.40
N VAL A 34 -20.11 -12.15 0.61
CA VAL A 34 -21.36 -12.56 -0.02
C VAL A 34 -22.02 -13.70 0.78
N PRO A 35 -23.28 -13.58 1.16
CA PRO A 35 -24.05 -14.69 1.71
C PRO A 35 -24.15 -15.85 0.71
N ALA A 36 -24.27 -17.07 1.22
CA ALA A 36 -24.44 -18.25 0.38
C ALA A 36 -25.66 -18.11 -0.54
N GLY A 37 -25.51 -18.50 -1.81
CA GLY A 37 -26.58 -18.50 -2.80
C GLY A 37 -26.88 -17.14 -3.46
N GLN A 38 -26.14 -16.09 -3.13
CA GLN A 38 -26.28 -14.79 -3.80
C GLN A 38 -25.23 -14.61 -4.91
N HIS A 39 -25.61 -13.92 -5.97
CA HIS A 39 -24.69 -13.52 -7.02
C HIS A 39 -23.75 -12.39 -6.55
N TYR A 40 -22.56 -12.35 -7.11
CA TYR A 40 -21.49 -11.46 -6.69
C TYR A 40 -20.63 -10.93 -7.84
N LEU A 41 -19.88 -9.91 -7.54
CA LEU A 41 -18.73 -9.45 -8.33
C LEU A 41 -17.45 -9.97 -7.69
N GLU A 42 -16.70 -10.82 -8.38
CA GLU A 42 -15.37 -11.27 -7.97
C GLU A 42 -14.32 -10.26 -8.47
N MET A 43 -13.66 -9.61 -7.53
CA MET A 43 -12.58 -8.66 -7.78
C MET A 43 -11.25 -9.40 -7.68
N ARG A 44 -10.54 -9.56 -8.81
CA ARG A 44 -9.21 -10.21 -8.88
C ARG A 44 -8.15 -9.15 -9.13
N GLY A 45 -7.33 -8.88 -8.12
CA GLY A 45 -6.38 -7.79 -8.18
C GLY A 45 -4.93 -8.19 -7.99
N ARG A 46 -4.02 -7.37 -8.55
CA ARG A 46 -2.61 -7.35 -8.18
C ARG A 46 -2.22 -5.96 -7.74
N ILE A 47 -1.51 -5.90 -6.63
CA ILE A 47 -0.90 -4.68 -6.11
C ILE A 47 0.58 -4.69 -6.46
N LEU A 48 1.04 -3.65 -7.11
CA LEU A 48 2.38 -3.55 -7.68
C LEU A 48 3.10 -2.33 -7.12
N LYS A 49 4.42 -2.38 -7.04
CA LYS A 49 5.25 -1.20 -6.78
C LYS A 49 5.49 -0.46 -8.10
N SER A 50 5.19 0.83 -8.13
CA SER A 50 5.60 1.69 -9.23
C SER A 50 7.10 1.97 -9.13
N GLN A 51 7.85 1.70 -10.19
CA GLN A 51 9.32 1.85 -10.22
C GLN A 51 9.81 3.05 -11.00
N GLY A 52 9.03 3.64 -11.89
CA GLY A 52 9.52 4.70 -12.72
C GLY A 52 8.61 5.11 -13.88
N GLN A 53 9.12 5.98 -14.74
CA GLN A 53 8.40 6.44 -15.92
C GLN A 53 8.49 5.48 -17.12
N GLN A 54 9.36 4.51 -17.10
CA GLN A 54 9.56 3.62 -18.24
C GLN A 54 8.46 2.58 -18.30
N ARG A 55 7.75 2.54 -19.44
CA ARG A 55 6.62 1.64 -19.70
C ARG A 55 6.99 0.15 -19.68
N ASP A 56 8.28 -0.17 -19.82
CA ASP A 56 8.80 -1.51 -20.00
C ASP A 56 9.50 -2.07 -18.74
N GLU A 57 9.45 -1.34 -17.62
CA GLU A 57 10.00 -1.87 -16.35
C GLU A 57 9.08 -2.94 -15.77
N GLU A 58 9.69 -4.05 -15.38
CA GLU A 58 9.02 -5.16 -14.71
C GLU A 58 8.35 -4.65 -13.42
N LYS A 59 7.02 -4.68 -13.39
CA LYS A 59 6.25 -4.23 -12.23
C LYS A 59 6.47 -5.21 -11.08
N ILE A 60 7.07 -4.74 -9.98
CA ILE A 60 7.35 -5.56 -8.81
C ILE A 60 6.07 -5.82 -8.02
N PRO A 61 5.67 -7.08 -7.81
CA PRO A 61 4.57 -7.41 -6.93
C PRO A 61 4.82 -6.93 -5.49
N LEU A 62 3.79 -6.39 -4.84
CA LEU A 62 3.85 -6.02 -3.44
C LEU A 62 3.18 -7.09 -2.57
N ASP A 63 4.01 -7.88 -1.91
CA ASP A 63 3.60 -8.78 -0.84
C ASP A 63 3.09 -8.01 0.39
N SER A 64 2.16 -8.60 1.13
CA SER A 64 1.67 -8.07 2.42
C SER A 64 1.16 -6.63 2.34
N ALA A 65 0.66 -6.19 1.18
CA ALA A 65 -0.08 -4.95 1.06
C ALA A 65 -1.49 -5.14 1.63
N VAL A 66 -1.94 -4.19 2.44
CA VAL A 66 -3.28 -4.22 3.04
C VAL A 66 -4.29 -3.73 2.01
N VAL A 67 -5.29 -4.55 1.74
CA VAL A 67 -6.48 -4.17 0.98
C VAL A 67 -7.66 -4.16 1.92
N ALA A 68 -8.34 -3.02 2.03
CA ALA A 68 -9.54 -2.89 2.84
C ALA A 68 -10.75 -2.54 1.96
N VAL A 69 -11.90 -3.13 2.26
CA VAL A 69 -13.17 -2.78 1.64
C VAL A 69 -13.99 -1.97 2.64
N LEU A 70 -14.39 -0.79 2.21
CA LEU A 70 -15.23 0.11 2.96
C LEU A 70 -16.63 0.14 2.33
N ASN A 71 -17.66 0.20 3.18
CA ASN A 71 -19.03 0.43 2.72
C ASN A 71 -19.25 1.90 2.32
N GLU A 72 -20.46 2.22 1.84
CA GLU A 72 -20.84 3.58 1.43
C GLU A 72 -20.68 4.63 2.56
N GLY A 73 -20.83 4.23 3.82
CA GLY A 73 -20.59 5.08 4.99
C GLY A 73 -19.12 5.22 5.41
N GLY A 74 -18.18 4.68 4.62
CA GLY A 74 -16.74 4.76 4.90
C GLY A 74 -16.25 3.80 6.01
N LYS A 75 -17.12 2.92 6.54
CA LYS A 75 -16.72 1.91 7.52
C LYS A 75 -16.05 0.73 6.82
N THR A 76 -14.88 0.33 7.31
CA THR A 76 -14.22 -0.91 6.86
C THR A 76 -15.07 -2.11 7.25
N ILE A 77 -15.42 -2.93 6.26
CA ILE A 77 -16.21 -4.16 6.43
C ILE A 77 -15.41 -5.42 6.16
N TRP A 78 -14.26 -5.29 5.53
CA TRP A 78 -13.33 -6.37 5.27
C TRP A 78 -11.90 -5.84 5.08
N ALA A 79 -10.92 -6.64 5.44
CA ALA A 79 -9.52 -6.36 5.13
C ALA A 79 -8.75 -7.67 4.94
N GLY A 80 -7.77 -7.66 4.02
CA GLY A 80 -6.88 -8.77 3.73
C GLY A 80 -5.50 -8.30 3.30
N LEU A 81 -4.59 -9.25 3.15
CA LEU A 81 -3.23 -9.02 2.70
C LEU A 81 -3.01 -9.66 1.33
N THR A 82 -2.19 -9.02 0.50
CA THR A 82 -1.73 -9.64 -0.75
C THR A 82 -0.76 -10.78 -0.49
N ASP A 83 -0.75 -11.76 -1.38
CA ASP A 83 0.23 -12.85 -1.40
C ASP A 83 1.62 -12.38 -1.91
N SER A 84 2.60 -13.29 -1.96
CA SER A 84 3.96 -13.02 -2.46
C SER A 84 4.02 -12.57 -3.93
N LYS A 85 2.94 -12.78 -4.69
CA LYS A 85 2.78 -12.29 -6.07
C LYS A 85 1.94 -11.02 -6.16
N GLY A 86 1.71 -10.35 -5.02
CA GLY A 86 0.89 -9.14 -4.93
C GLY A 86 -0.60 -9.38 -5.19
N ARG A 87 -1.10 -10.62 -5.20
CA ARG A 87 -2.46 -10.97 -5.61
C ARG A 87 -3.40 -10.99 -4.41
N LEU A 88 -4.63 -10.61 -4.68
CA LEU A 88 -5.74 -10.72 -3.76
C LEU A 88 -7.04 -10.84 -4.54
N ASN A 89 -7.92 -11.74 -4.08
CA ASN A 89 -9.26 -11.89 -4.62
C ASN A 89 -10.28 -11.63 -3.53
N ILE A 90 -11.39 -11.01 -3.90
CA ILE A 90 -12.52 -10.79 -2.99
C ILE A 90 -13.85 -10.83 -3.75
N ARG A 91 -14.88 -11.37 -3.13
CA ARG A 91 -16.25 -11.38 -3.66
C ARG A 91 -17.08 -10.33 -2.96
N LEU A 92 -17.63 -9.41 -3.75
CA LEU A 92 -18.50 -8.31 -3.29
C LEU A 92 -19.95 -8.63 -3.64
N PRO A 93 -20.91 -8.46 -2.71
CA PRO A 93 -22.32 -8.60 -3.01
C PRO A 93 -22.76 -7.55 -4.03
N LEU A 94 -23.73 -7.91 -4.88
CA LEU A 94 -24.34 -6.97 -5.83
C LEU A 94 -25.29 -5.98 -5.12
N GLY A 95 -25.61 -4.88 -5.80
CA GLY A 95 -26.57 -3.88 -5.34
C GLY A 95 -26.07 -2.96 -4.24
N LYS A 96 -24.75 -2.74 -4.13
CA LYS A 96 -24.14 -1.85 -3.11
C LYS A 96 -22.98 -1.05 -3.70
N LYS A 97 -22.58 0.00 -2.97
CA LYS A 97 -21.35 0.75 -3.27
C LYS A 97 -20.28 0.45 -2.27
N PHE A 98 -19.05 0.32 -2.78
CA PHE A 98 -17.86 0.05 -1.99
C PHE A 98 -16.73 0.98 -2.38
N THR A 99 -15.80 1.16 -1.46
CA THR A 99 -14.49 1.73 -1.73
C THR A 99 -13.44 0.72 -1.33
N MET A 100 -12.58 0.33 -2.26
CA MET A 100 -11.38 -0.45 -1.95
C MET A 100 -10.21 0.49 -1.69
N SER A 101 -9.51 0.27 -0.57
CA SER A 101 -8.33 1.02 -0.16
C SER A 101 -7.11 0.11 -0.21
N PHE A 102 -6.03 0.59 -0.83
CA PHE A 102 -4.77 -0.13 -1.01
C PHE A 102 -3.67 0.62 -0.26
N THR A 103 -3.05 -0.05 0.70
CA THR A 103 -2.02 0.57 1.56
C THR A 103 -0.90 -0.40 1.86
N LYS A 104 0.31 0.15 2.07
CA LYS A 104 1.46 -0.56 2.63
C LYS A 104 2.29 0.44 3.43
N LYS A 105 2.95 -0.01 4.50
CA LYS A 105 3.84 0.87 5.29
C LYS A 105 4.92 1.48 4.40
N GLY A 106 5.08 2.79 4.44
CA GLY A 106 6.02 3.53 3.60
C GLY A 106 5.50 3.89 2.20
N PHE A 107 4.29 3.46 1.83
CA PHE A 107 3.68 3.74 0.52
C PHE A 107 2.50 4.71 0.64
N VAL A 108 2.15 5.35 -0.47
CA VAL A 108 0.93 6.16 -0.57
C VAL A 108 -0.30 5.25 -0.58
N LYS A 109 -1.40 5.78 -0.07
CA LYS A 109 -2.71 5.12 -0.15
C LYS A 109 -3.37 5.44 -1.49
N LYS A 110 -3.99 4.43 -2.15
CA LYS A 110 -4.89 4.63 -3.28
C LYS A 110 -6.26 4.06 -3.00
N LEU A 111 -7.26 4.60 -3.66
CA LEU A 111 -8.66 4.21 -3.54
C LEU A 111 -9.24 3.87 -4.92
N ILE A 112 -10.12 2.86 -4.97
CA ILE A 112 -11.00 2.56 -6.12
C ILE A 112 -12.43 2.54 -5.61
N SER A 113 -13.35 3.24 -6.29
CA SER A 113 -14.78 3.17 -6.01
C SER A 113 -15.44 2.11 -6.89
N ILE A 114 -16.33 1.31 -6.33
CA ILE A 114 -17.01 0.23 -7.00
C ILE A 114 -18.52 0.34 -6.74
N ASP A 115 -19.29 0.47 -7.81
CA ASP A 115 -20.74 0.44 -7.76
C ASP A 115 -21.21 -0.91 -8.30
N THR A 116 -21.68 -1.81 -7.43
CA THR A 116 -22.13 -3.17 -7.80
C THR A 116 -23.62 -3.26 -8.16
N HIS A 117 -24.31 -2.12 -8.33
CA HIS A 117 -25.68 -2.13 -8.84
C HIS A 117 -25.69 -2.58 -10.31
N ILE A 118 -26.62 -3.44 -10.63
CA ILE A 118 -26.90 -3.92 -12.01
C ILE A 118 -28.33 -3.54 -12.41
N ILE A 119 -28.61 -3.53 -13.69
CA ILE A 119 -29.96 -3.33 -14.20
C ILE A 119 -30.62 -4.70 -14.38
N GLY A 120 -31.75 -4.91 -13.73
CA GLY A 120 -32.49 -6.20 -13.72
C GLY A 120 -31.95 -7.15 -12.64
N GLU A 121 -32.35 -8.40 -12.74
CA GLU A 121 -31.90 -9.45 -11.83
C GLU A 121 -30.57 -10.07 -12.30
N ALA A 122 -29.75 -10.46 -11.35
CA ALA A 122 -28.48 -11.14 -11.65
C ALA A 122 -28.75 -12.61 -11.98
N GLU A 123 -28.46 -13.02 -13.20
CA GLU A 123 -28.53 -14.42 -13.63
C GLU A 123 -27.20 -15.18 -13.42
N LYS A 124 -26.13 -14.46 -13.12
CA LYS A 124 -24.76 -15.02 -13.00
C LYS A 124 -23.89 -14.19 -12.09
N ASN A 125 -22.76 -14.76 -11.70
CA ASN A 125 -21.68 -14.01 -11.09
C ASN A 125 -20.90 -13.22 -12.15
N PHE A 126 -20.29 -12.13 -11.71
CA PHE A 126 -19.43 -11.29 -12.53
C PHE A 126 -18.00 -11.40 -12.03
N ASP A 127 -17.03 -11.08 -12.87
CA ASP A 127 -15.64 -10.92 -12.51
C ASP A 127 -15.06 -9.63 -13.07
N PHE A 128 -14.07 -9.09 -12.36
CA PHE A 128 -13.33 -7.91 -12.75
C PHE A 128 -11.86 -8.05 -12.34
N THR A 129 -10.96 -7.93 -13.30
CA THR A 129 -9.52 -8.01 -13.05
C THR A 129 -8.90 -6.61 -13.10
N TYR A 130 -8.03 -6.31 -12.13
CA TYR A 130 -7.34 -5.02 -12.05
C TYR A 130 -5.91 -5.17 -11.56
N ASP A 131 -5.05 -4.30 -12.05
CA ASP A 131 -3.73 -4.03 -11.48
C ASP A 131 -3.73 -2.62 -10.91
N ILE A 132 -3.21 -2.46 -9.70
CA ILE A 132 -3.01 -1.16 -9.08
C ILE A 132 -1.57 -1.03 -8.61
N ASP A 133 -0.90 0.01 -9.05
CA ASP A 133 0.43 0.33 -8.57
C ASP A 133 0.36 1.40 -7.49
N ILE A 134 1.09 1.19 -6.41
CA ILE A 134 1.35 2.19 -5.37
C ILE A 134 2.84 2.48 -5.31
N PHE A 135 3.21 3.68 -4.90
CA PHE A 135 4.60 4.12 -4.85
C PHE A 135 5.01 4.53 -3.44
N GLU A 136 6.29 4.54 -3.18
CA GLU A 136 6.85 4.95 -1.89
C GLU A 136 6.55 6.42 -1.60
N LYS A 137 6.34 6.74 -0.34
CA LYS A 137 6.18 8.14 0.08
C LYS A 137 7.51 8.87 -0.09
N VAL A 138 7.45 10.05 -0.68
CA VAL A 138 8.57 10.97 -0.81
C VAL A 138 8.22 12.26 -0.08
N GLU A 139 9.16 12.80 0.67
CA GLU A 139 8.96 14.04 1.41
C GLU A 139 8.72 15.22 0.45
N GLY A 140 7.77 16.08 0.82
CA GLY A 140 7.39 17.24 0.01
C GLY A 140 6.49 16.93 -1.19
N LEU A 141 6.10 15.67 -1.43
CA LEU A 141 5.15 15.34 -2.49
C LEU A 141 3.72 15.68 -2.09
N ASP A 142 3.02 16.49 -2.90
CA ASP A 142 1.59 16.71 -2.79
C ASP A 142 0.82 15.50 -3.33
N VAL A 143 0.13 14.79 -2.44
CA VAL A 143 -0.67 13.59 -2.75
C VAL A 143 -2.17 13.83 -2.69
N THR A 144 -2.65 15.08 -2.62
CA THR A 144 -4.08 15.42 -2.53
C THR A 144 -4.92 14.86 -3.67
N ALA A 145 -4.31 14.63 -4.84
CA ALA A 145 -4.96 13.94 -5.96
C ALA A 145 -5.39 12.49 -5.61
N LEU A 146 -4.81 11.88 -4.57
CA LEU A 146 -5.14 10.52 -4.11
C LEU A 146 -6.20 10.48 -2.99
N ASP A 147 -6.68 11.63 -2.51
CA ASP A 147 -7.79 11.71 -1.54
C ASP A 147 -9.10 11.25 -2.17
N SER A 148 -9.18 11.34 -3.50
CA SER A 148 -10.29 10.79 -4.30
C SER A 148 -9.90 9.43 -4.91
N PRO A 149 -10.87 8.54 -5.23
CA PRO A 149 -10.60 7.31 -5.94
C PRO A 149 -9.85 7.54 -7.25
N VAL A 150 -8.81 6.75 -7.53
CA VAL A 150 -8.05 6.84 -8.79
C VAL A 150 -8.80 6.20 -9.96
N ALA A 151 -9.82 5.40 -9.68
CA ALA A 151 -10.72 4.81 -10.67
C ALA A 151 -12.11 4.57 -10.08
N LYS A 152 -13.11 4.53 -10.96
CA LYS A 152 -14.46 4.06 -10.64
C LYS A 152 -14.81 2.88 -11.53
N ILE A 153 -15.47 1.88 -10.94
CA ILE A 153 -15.94 0.68 -11.64
C ILE A 153 -17.45 0.61 -11.45
N ALA A 154 -18.18 0.39 -12.53
CA ALA A 154 -19.62 0.25 -12.52
C ALA A 154 -20.11 -0.71 -13.62
N TYR A 155 -21.30 -1.25 -13.44
CA TYR A 155 -21.96 -2.09 -14.45
C TYR A 155 -22.41 -1.26 -15.64
N LYS A 156 -22.11 -1.74 -16.85
CA LYS A 156 -22.67 -1.20 -18.09
C LYS A 156 -23.63 -2.21 -18.73
N ALA A 157 -24.86 -1.80 -18.88
CA ALA A 157 -25.90 -2.68 -19.44
C ALA A 157 -25.60 -3.12 -20.87
N TYR A 158 -25.02 -2.23 -21.70
CA TYR A 158 -24.65 -2.54 -23.08
C TYR A 158 -23.57 -3.66 -23.14
N ASP A 159 -22.56 -3.57 -22.28
CA ASP A 159 -21.45 -4.53 -22.24
C ASP A 159 -21.81 -5.77 -21.39
N LYS A 160 -22.92 -5.73 -20.65
CA LYS A 160 -23.34 -6.74 -19.66
C LYS A 160 -22.21 -7.13 -18.71
N SER A 161 -21.38 -6.16 -18.35
CA SER A 161 -20.17 -6.35 -17.55
C SER A 161 -19.83 -5.12 -16.72
N PHE A 162 -18.96 -5.31 -15.73
CA PHE A 162 -18.37 -4.22 -14.98
C PHE A 162 -17.19 -3.64 -15.76
N VAL A 163 -17.10 -2.32 -15.84
CA VAL A 163 -16.07 -1.60 -16.59
C VAL A 163 -15.62 -0.37 -15.82
N TYR A 164 -14.44 0.16 -16.19
CA TYR A 164 -13.99 1.46 -15.70
C TYR A 164 -14.85 2.61 -16.22
N ASP A 165 -15.12 3.58 -15.35
CA ASP A 165 -15.68 4.87 -15.76
C ASP A 165 -14.59 5.72 -16.42
N VAL A 166 -14.55 5.65 -17.76
CA VAL A 166 -13.56 6.38 -18.55
C VAL A 166 -13.71 7.90 -18.41
N ALA A 167 -14.95 8.41 -18.30
CA ALA A 167 -15.21 9.85 -18.14
C ALA A 167 -14.63 10.35 -16.80
N TYR A 168 -14.84 9.61 -15.73
CA TYR A 168 -14.22 9.90 -14.45
C TYR A 168 -12.69 9.86 -14.51
N THR A 169 -12.12 8.81 -15.10
CA THR A 169 -10.66 8.65 -15.23
C THR A 169 -10.06 9.81 -15.99
N ASN A 170 -10.67 10.23 -17.10
CA ASN A 170 -10.19 11.37 -17.88
C ASN A 170 -10.22 12.69 -17.08
N LYS A 171 -11.26 12.86 -16.24
CA LYS A 171 -11.39 14.06 -15.38
C LYS A 171 -10.25 14.20 -14.38
N ILE A 172 -9.81 13.11 -13.75
CA ILE A 172 -8.77 13.15 -12.72
C ILE A 172 -7.36 12.99 -13.28
N ASN A 173 -7.24 12.56 -14.53
CA ASN A 173 -5.97 12.18 -15.14
C ASN A 173 -4.93 13.32 -15.10
N ALA A 174 -5.33 14.56 -15.36
CA ALA A 174 -4.41 15.71 -15.35
C ALA A 174 -3.75 15.91 -13.97
N ALA A 175 -4.51 15.80 -12.88
CA ALA A 175 -4.01 15.91 -11.52
C ALA A 175 -3.07 14.75 -11.17
N LEU A 176 -3.44 13.52 -11.52
CA LEU A 176 -2.60 12.34 -11.32
C LEU A 176 -1.29 12.45 -12.10
N GLN A 177 -1.34 12.86 -13.36
CA GLN A 177 -0.16 13.05 -14.21
C GLN A 177 0.80 14.11 -13.63
N LYS A 178 0.25 15.23 -13.10
CA LYS A 178 1.06 16.24 -12.42
C LYS A 178 1.76 15.64 -11.20
N MET A 179 1.01 14.99 -10.33
CA MET A 179 1.54 14.35 -9.12
C MET A 179 2.65 13.34 -9.45
N TYR A 180 2.48 12.51 -10.49
CA TYR A 180 3.51 11.54 -10.88
C TYR A 180 4.78 12.24 -11.41
N ARG A 181 4.67 13.30 -12.19
CA ARG A 181 5.86 14.07 -12.62
C ARG A 181 6.61 14.63 -11.40
N ASP A 182 5.88 15.20 -10.45
CA ASP A 182 6.47 15.76 -9.22
C ASP A 182 7.15 14.65 -8.40
N TYR A 183 6.51 13.48 -8.27
CA TYR A 183 7.08 12.29 -7.62
C TYR A 183 8.43 11.89 -8.22
N TYR A 184 8.51 11.72 -9.54
CA TYR A 184 9.76 11.30 -10.19
C TYR A 184 10.86 12.36 -10.08
N THR A 185 10.50 13.63 -10.10
CA THR A 185 11.46 14.73 -9.92
C THR A 185 12.06 14.71 -8.50
N LEU A 186 11.21 14.53 -7.49
CA LEU A 186 11.65 14.45 -6.09
C LEU A 186 12.47 13.18 -5.83
N LYS A 187 12.03 12.05 -6.35
CA LYS A 187 12.73 10.75 -6.20
C LYS A 187 14.13 10.80 -6.79
N LYS A 188 14.27 11.33 -7.99
CA LYS A 188 15.58 11.52 -8.63
C LYS A 188 16.51 12.40 -7.79
N ARG A 189 16.00 13.50 -7.24
CA ARG A 189 16.80 14.40 -6.37
C ARG A 189 17.24 13.67 -5.09
N GLU A 190 16.37 12.89 -4.47
CA GLU A 190 16.70 12.10 -3.29
C GLU A 190 17.82 11.09 -3.58
N GLU A 191 17.77 10.42 -4.72
CA GLU A 191 18.80 9.47 -5.17
C GLU A 191 20.15 10.16 -5.42
N GLU A 192 20.14 11.34 -6.06
CA GLU A 192 21.36 12.13 -6.31
C GLU A 192 22.01 12.60 -5.00
N LEU A 193 21.22 13.04 -4.01
CA LEU A 193 21.72 13.44 -2.68
C LEU A 193 22.35 12.25 -1.95
N ASN A 194 21.67 11.12 -1.91
CA ASN A 194 22.17 9.91 -1.25
C ASN A 194 23.47 9.39 -1.92
N ALA A 195 23.59 9.50 -3.24
CA ALA A 195 24.79 9.14 -3.97
C ALA A 195 25.98 10.07 -3.60
N SER A 196 25.73 11.37 -3.48
CA SER A 196 26.79 12.33 -3.11
C SER A 196 27.31 12.12 -1.68
N ASP A 197 26.41 11.85 -0.73
CA ASP A 197 26.79 11.58 0.67
C ASP A 197 27.56 10.27 0.82
N SER A 198 27.25 9.26 0.02
CA SER A 198 27.97 7.98 0.02
C SER A 198 29.43 8.11 -0.48
N ILE A 199 29.70 9.06 -1.38
CA ILE A 199 31.04 9.36 -1.88
C ILE A 199 31.85 10.14 -0.82
N ALA A 200 31.21 11.09 -0.11
CA ALA A 200 31.85 11.91 0.92
C ALA A 200 32.28 11.12 2.17
N THR A 201 31.60 10.01 2.46
CA THR A 201 31.85 9.18 3.65
C THR A 201 32.89 8.06 3.44
N LYS A 202 33.41 7.88 2.22
CA LYS A 202 34.45 6.87 1.97
C LYS A 202 35.79 7.38 2.52
N PRO A 203 36.37 6.80 3.61
CA PRO A 203 37.68 7.22 4.14
C PRO A 203 38.71 7.07 3.04
N ALA A 204 39.49 8.14 2.80
CA ALA A 204 40.61 8.08 1.88
C ALA A 204 41.50 6.91 2.29
N ALA A 205 41.56 5.87 1.48
CA ALA A 205 42.47 4.77 1.67
C ALA A 205 43.89 5.37 1.74
N LYS A 206 44.52 5.29 2.91
CA LYS A 206 45.93 5.67 3.07
C LYS A 206 46.75 4.88 2.06
N SER A 207 47.20 5.57 1.03
CA SER A 207 48.20 5.07 0.10
C SER A 207 49.49 4.86 0.88
N THR A 208 49.68 3.65 1.41
CA THR A 208 50.96 3.18 1.86
C THR A 208 51.75 2.77 0.62
N VAL A 209 52.51 3.74 0.06
CA VAL A 209 53.54 3.46 -0.92
C VAL A 209 54.64 2.66 -0.23
N PRO A 210 54.96 1.41 -0.64
CA PRO A 210 56.08 0.70 -0.08
C PRO A 210 57.37 1.37 -0.55
N ARG A 211 58.10 1.97 0.40
CA ARG A 211 59.44 2.50 0.15
C ARG A 211 60.35 1.31 -0.21
N LYS A 212 60.68 1.13 -1.49
CA LYS A 212 61.72 0.21 -1.95
C LYS A 212 63.03 0.68 -1.36
N SER A 213 63.60 -0.11 -0.44
CA SER A 213 64.98 -0.01 0.01
C SER A 213 65.92 -0.45 -1.12
N VAL A 214 66.75 0.43 -1.59
CA VAL A 214 67.84 0.16 -2.53
C VAL A 214 68.96 -0.51 -1.75
N PRO A 215 69.46 -1.70 -2.15
CA PRO A 215 70.66 -2.26 -1.53
C PRO A 215 71.91 -1.55 -2.04
N TYR A 216 72.70 -1.08 -1.11
CA TYR A 216 73.99 -0.46 -1.31
C TYR A 216 75.03 -1.49 -1.87
N GLY A 217 75.71 -1.10 -2.95
CA GLY A 217 76.56 -1.96 -3.75
C GLY A 217 77.82 -2.44 -2.97
N GLN A 218 78.16 -3.69 -3.25
CA GLN A 218 79.52 -4.23 -2.90
C GLN A 218 80.50 -3.91 -4.00
N GLU A 219 81.57 -3.21 -3.57
CA GLU A 219 82.79 -2.91 -4.27
C GLU A 219 83.53 -4.23 -4.63
N LYS A 220 83.82 -4.47 -5.90
CA LYS A 220 84.80 -5.47 -6.32
C LYS A 220 86.15 -4.86 -6.45
N LYS A 221 87.13 -5.38 -5.66
CA LYS A 221 88.56 -5.12 -5.83
C LYS A 221 89.09 -5.96 -7.00
N PRO A 222 90.18 -5.47 -7.72
CA PRO A 222 90.77 -6.10 -8.85
C PRO A 222 91.86 -7.09 -8.48
N HIS A 223 92.01 -8.14 -9.25
CA HIS A 223 93.27 -8.82 -9.57
C HIS A 223 93.20 -9.26 -11.04
#